data_74fe5fcc47e60dac627af5d1209fc6ef
#
_entry.id   74fe5fcc47e60dac627af5d1209fc6ef
#
_cell.length_a   1.000
_cell.length_b   1.000
_cell.length_c   1.000
_cell.angle_alpha   90.00
_cell.angle_beta   90.00
_cell.angle_gamma   90.00
#
_symmetry.space_group_name_H-M   'P 1'
#
loop_
_entity.id
_entity.type
_entity.pdbx_description
1 polymer ?
#
loop_
_entity_poly.entity_id
_entity_poly.type
_entity_poly.pdbx_seq_one_letter_code
_entity_poly.pdbx_strand_id
1 'polypeptide(L)'
;MTSTLPATPVTHISDDRFVVTEWQFPPGAETGWHVHGHDYVVVPLTGGALGLTHPDGSYTEAPLSAGVPYSRRCGVAHNVCNPGAEYLAFLEIEVLQDPLAAERKAVVARFADAWNARDLDTLMDCMAADCAFHAAAGPLAEGTRHQGRDAVRAAYAAIFATFPQAHWDPQQTLIAGDQALTSWRFTGTDTAGRTITVDGCDILHFDGARIALKDSYRKAGA
;
A
#
# COMPACT_ATOMS: atom_id res chain seq x y z
N MET A 1 14.61 22.23 38.14
CA MET A 1 14.11 21.71 36.84
C MET A 1 13.13 22.76 36.36
N THR A 2 13.46 23.52 35.34
CA THR A 2 12.52 24.47 34.72
C THR A 2 11.48 23.63 34.04
N SER A 3 10.21 23.76 34.44
CA SER A 3 9.07 23.12 33.75
C SER A 3 9.01 23.74 32.37
N THR A 4 9.27 22.92 31.33
CA THR A 4 9.10 23.34 29.96
C THR A 4 7.60 23.40 29.65
N LEU A 5 7.18 24.43 28.90
CA LEU A 5 5.79 24.57 28.47
C LEU A 5 5.51 23.58 27.34
N PRO A 6 4.51 22.68 27.47
CA PRO A 6 4.22 21.75 26.39
C PRO A 6 3.52 22.45 25.21
N ALA A 7 3.89 22.07 23.99
CA ALA A 7 3.09 22.35 22.81
C ALA A 7 1.78 21.56 22.86
N THR A 8 0.70 22.11 22.28
CA THR A 8 -0.62 21.50 22.32
C THR A 8 -0.96 20.87 20.98
N PRO A 9 -1.15 19.53 20.90
CA PRO A 9 -1.66 18.89 19.70
C PRO A 9 -3.18 18.94 19.64
N VAL A 10 -3.73 19.22 18.45
CA VAL A 10 -5.16 19.13 18.13
C VAL A 10 -5.32 18.25 16.90
N THR A 11 -5.86 17.04 17.08
CA THR A 11 -6.08 16.11 15.97
C THR A 11 -7.37 16.49 15.22
N HIS A 12 -7.25 16.78 13.92
CA HIS A 12 -8.37 17.13 13.04
C HIS A 12 -8.87 15.92 12.23
N ILE A 13 -7.95 15.05 11.79
CA ILE A 13 -8.26 13.82 11.04
C ILE A 13 -7.46 12.67 11.67
N SER A 14 -8.12 11.53 11.80
CA SER A 14 -7.47 10.27 12.16
C SER A 14 -8.26 9.14 11.50
N ASP A 15 -7.77 8.67 10.36
CA ASP A 15 -8.30 7.53 9.62
C ASP A 15 -7.19 6.51 9.33
N ASP A 16 -7.46 5.53 8.48
CA ASP A 16 -6.51 4.47 8.10
C ASP A 16 -5.41 4.92 7.11
N ARG A 17 -5.48 6.16 6.61
CA ARG A 17 -4.54 6.72 5.62
C ARG A 17 -3.73 7.87 6.15
N PHE A 18 -4.35 8.71 7.01
CA PHE A 18 -3.73 9.95 7.48
C PHE A 18 -4.06 10.21 8.95
N VAL A 19 -3.07 10.77 9.65
CA VAL A 19 -3.32 11.52 10.89
C VAL A 19 -2.95 12.97 10.61
N VAL A 20 -3.90 13.90 10.86
CA VAL A 20 -3.67 15.34 10.70
C VAL A 20 -3.76 15.98 12.06
N THR A 21 -2.64 16.47 12.55
CA THR A 21 -2.51 17.12 13.85
C THR A 21 -2.05 18.58 13.68
N GLU A 22 -2.81 19.50 14.23
CA GLU A 22 -2.36 20.86 14.42
C GLU A 22 -1.53 20.94 15.70
N TRP A 23 -0.29 21.34 15.56
CA TRP A 23 0.59 21.65 16.67
C TRP A 23 0.59 23.14 16.97
N GLN A 24 0.31 23.49 18.21
CA GLN A 24 0.18 24.85 18.72
C GLN A 24 1.30 25.14 19.73
N PHE A 25 2.12 26.15 19.43
CA PHE A 25 3.29 26.49 20.22
C PHE A 25 3.23 27.97 20.71
N PRO A 26 2.74 28.21 21.91
CA PRO A 26 3.09 29.49 22.59
C PRO A 26 4.62 29.68 22.63
N PRO A 27 5.12 30.92 22.83
CA PRO A 27 6.54 31.18 23.00
C PRO A 27 7.19 30.26 24.05
N GLY A 28 8.28 29.59 23.69
CA GLY A 28 9.02 28.66 24.55
C GLY A 28 8.36 27.28 24.74
N ALA A 29 7.23 26.99 24.09
CA ALA A 29 6.61 25.65 24.13
C ALA A 29 7.40 24.63 23.32
N GLU A 30 7.35 23.35 23.75
CA GLU A 30 8.03 22.26 23.07
C GLU A 30 7.19 20.97 23.02
N THR A 31 7.45 20.12 22.02
CA THR A 31 6.76 18.81 21.87
C THR A 31 7.21 17.78 22.88
N GLY A 32 8.43 17.94 23.42
CA GLY A 32 9.17 16.84 24.03
C GLY A 32 9.84 15.95 22.99
N TRP A 33 10.72 15.07 23.46
CA TRP A 33 11.45 14.13 22.60
C TRP A 33 10.51 13.09 22.01
N HIS A 34 10.53 12.92 20.67
CA HIS A 34 9.74 11.91 19.98
C HIS A 34 10.43 11.41 18.70
N VAL A 35 9.93 10.28 18.16
CA VAL A 35 10.39 9.67 16.91
C VAL A 35 9.16 9.49 16.01
N HIS A 36 9.25 9.96 14.76
CA HIS A 36 8.17 9.79 13.78
C HIS A 36 8.13 8.37 13.24
N GLY A 37 6.98 7.71 13.38
CA GLY A 37 6.71 6.37 12.86
C GLY A 37 6.34 6.33 11.38
N HIS A 38 6.00 7.48 10.80
CA HIS A 38 5.49 7.61 9.44
C HIS A 38 6.21 8.73 8.67
N ASP A 39 6.15 8.67 7.34
CA ASP A 39 6.46 9.83 6.51
C ASP A 39 5.41 10.91 6.77
N TYR A 40 5.82 12.17 6.81
CA TYR A 40 4.90 13.25 7.12
C TYR A 40 5.18 14.53 6.33
N VAL A 41 4.14 15.35 6.21
CA VAL A 41 4.18 16.69 5.62
C VAL A 41 3.85 17.70 6.71
N VAL A 42 4.64 18.76 6.81
CA VAL A 42 4.36 19.90 7.68
C VAL A 42 3.89 21.06 6.83
N VAL A 43 2.75 21.65 7.22
CA VAL A 43 2.20 22.86 6.60
C VAL A 43 2.17 23.97 7.65
N PRO A 44 3.13 24.91 7.63
CA PRO A 44 3.12 26.03 8.56
C PRO A 44 1.86 26.89 8.39
N LEU A 45 1.15 27.15 9.50
CA LEU A 45 0.02 28.07 9.56
C LEU A 45 0.47 29.49 9.87
N THR A 46 1.62 29.62 10.55
CA THR A 46 2.26 30.90 10.86
C THR A 46 3.68 30.95 10.31
N GLY A 47 4.22 32.14 10.13
CA GLY A 47 5.65 32.32 9.90
C GLY A 47 6.43 32.24 11.21
N GLY A 48 7.76 32.12 11.13
CA GLY A 48 8.66 32.06 12.28
C GLY A 48 9.82 31.10 12.08
N ALA A 49 10.25 30.44 13.14
CA ALA A 49 11.27 29.40 13.11
C ALA A 49 10.93 28.30 14.13
N LEU A 50 11.24 27.05 13.80
CA LEU A 50 11.24 25.93 14.72
C LEU A 50 12.66 25.71 15.25
N GLY A 51 12.80 25.60 16.56
CA GLY A 51 13.99 25.06 17.18
C GLY A 51 13.93 23.53 17.20
N LEU A 52 15.00 22.88 16.76
CA LEU A 52 15.09 21.43 16.64
C LEU A 52 16.29 20.93 17.45
N THR A 53 16.05 20.14 18.48
CA THR A 53 17.11 19.39 19.16
C THR A 53 17.22 18.00 18.55
N HIS A 54 18.43 17.61 18.12
CA HIS A 54 18.71 16.36 17.43
C HIS A 54 19.24 15.26 18.36
N PRO A 55 19.29 13.97 17.92
CA PRO A 55 19.76 12.84 18.72
C PRO A 55 21.20 12.99 19.26
N ASP A 56 22.04 13.70 18.55
CA ASP A 56 23.43 13.98 18.95
C ASP A 56 23.56 15.15 19.92
N GLY A 57 22.43 15.75 20.35
CA GLY A 57 22.37 16.89 21.22
C GLY A 57 22.59 18.23 20.50
N SER A 58 22.80 18.24 19.19
CA SER A 58 22.90 19.49 18.42
C SER A 58 21.55 20.21 18.35
N TYR A 59 21.60 21.52 18.17
CA TYR A 59 20.41 22.38 18.02
C TYR A 59 20.49 23.12 16.70
N THR A 60 19.38 23.20 16.00
CA THR A 60 19.25 23.97 14.76
C THR A 60 17.93 24.72 14.73
N GLU A 61 17.89 25.85 14.01
CA GLU A 61 16.65 26.57 13.73
C GLU A 61 16.27 26.41 12.26
N ALA A 62 15.01 26.05 12.00
CA ALA A 62 14.43 25.91 10.68
C ALA A 62 13.42 27.03 10.44
N PRO A 63 13.66 27.95 9.48
CA PRO A 63 12.71 29.01 9.17
C PRO A 63 11.41 28.41 8.58
N LEU A 64 10.27 28.97 8.99
CA LEU A 64 8.95 28.65 8.49
C LEU A 64 8.35 29.84 7.76
N SER A 65 7.75 29.55 6.60
CA SER A 65 6.90 30.51 5.90
C SER A 65 5.47 29.96 5.87
N ALA A 66 4.50 30.77 6.32
CA ALA A 66 3.10 30.37 6.33
C ALA A 66 2.65 29.87 4.95
N GLY A 67 1.99 28.71 4.90
CA GLY A 67 1.48 28.09 3.66
C GLY A 67 2.54 27.43 2.78
N VAL A 68 3.83 27.39 3.16
CA VAL A 68 4.90 26.71 2.39
C VAL A 68 5.21 25.35 3.01
N PRO A 69 4.70 24.24 2.45
CA PRO A 69 4.86 22.93 3.04
C PRO A 69 6.25 22.34 2.78
N TYR A 70 6.65 21.41 3.65
CA TYR A 70 7.81 20.54 3.45
C TYR A 70 7.51 19.12 3.99
N SER A 71 8.31 18.15 3.58
CA SER A 71 8.14 16.76 4.01
C SER A 71 9.37 16.22 4.74
N ARG A 72 9.14 15.17 5.53
CA ARG A 72 10.18 14.39 6.22
C ARG A 72 9.85 12.92 6.14
N ARG A 73 10.88 12.08 6.26
CA ARG A 73 10.74 10.64 6.29
C ARG A 73 10.45 10.12 7.70
N CYS A 74 9.88 8.93 7.79
CA CYS A 74 9.82 8.16 9.03
C CYS A 74 11.22 7.97 9.64
N GLY A 75 11.29 7.78 10.97
CA GLY A 75 12.53 7.60 11.70
C GLY A 75 13.23 8.89 12.12
N VAL A 76 12.73 10.07 11.74
CA VAL A 76 13.23 11.34 12.27
C VAL A 76 12.94 11.40 13.77
N ALA A 77 13.98 11.65 14.57
CA ALA A 77 13.90 11.79 16.01
C ALA A 77 14.35 13.21 16.42
N HIS A 78 13.54 13.88 17.23
CA HIS A 78 13.85 15.24 17.68
C HIS A 78 12.95 15.69 18.85
N ASN A 79 13.32 16.83 19.45
CA ASN A 79 12.42 17.68 20.21
C ASN A 79 12.23 18.98 19.41
N VAL A 80 11.00 19.43 19.25
CA VAL A 80 10.64 20.64 18.51
C VAL A 80 10.17 21.70 19.48
N CYS A 81 10.70 22.94 19.37
CA CYS A 81 10.26 24.04 20.19
C CYS A 81 10.01 25.31 19.37
N ASN A 82 9.30 26.25 19.98
CA ASN A 82 9.16 27.62 19.50
C ASN A 82 10.20 28.50 20.19
N PRO A 83 11.30 28.86 19.53
CA PRO A 83 12.34 29.71 20.10
C PRO A 83 11.97 31.21 20.07
N GLY A 84 10.92 31.58 19.34
CA GLY A 84 10.50 32.96 19.12
C GLY A 84 9.60 33.52 20.23
N ALA A 85 9.29 34.81 20.10
CA ALA A 85 8.39 35.52 21.01
C ALA A 85 6.92 35.50 20.57
N GLU A 86 6.66 35.08 19.34
CA GLU A 86 5.32 35.05 18.77
C GLU A 86 4.78 33.61 18.77
N TYR A 87 3.44 33.49 18.75
CA TYR A 87 2.76 32.19 18.62
C TYR A 87 3.06 31.51 17.27
N LEU A 88 3.34 30.23 17.31
CA LEU A 88 3.64 29.40 16.14
C LEU A 88 2.68 28.23 16.06
N ALA A 89 2.20 27.92 14.86
CA ALA A 89 1.37 26.74 14.59
C ALA A 89 1.67 26.17 13.22
N PHE A 90 1.52 24.84 13.11
CA PHE A 90 1.57 24.13 11.85
C PHE A 90 0.66 22.88 11.88
N LEU A 91 0.24 22.44 10.70
CA LEU A 91 -0.33 21.11 10.52
C LEU A 91 0.77 20.11 10.25
N GLU A 92 0.75 19.00 10.95
CA GLU A 92 1.51 17.78 10.66
C GLU A 92 0.56 16.75 10.08
N ILE A 93 0.86 16.27 8.87
CA ILE A 93 0.07 15.27 8.15
C ILE A 93 0.93 14.03 8.05
N GLU A 94 0.70 13.06 8.92
CA GLU A 94 1.33 11.75 8.84
C GLU A 94 0.64 10.90 7.78
N VAL A 95 1.45 10.28 6.92
CA VAL A 95 0.97 9.36 5.88
C VAL A 95 1.14 7.94 6.39
N LEU A 96 0.02 7.33 6.80
CA LEU A 96 0.05 5.98 7.34
C LEU A 96 0.39 4.99 6.22
N GLN A 97 1.40 4.17 6.45
CA GLN A 97 1.74 3.09 5.53
C GLN A 97 0.76 1.93 5.75
N ASP A 98 0.30 1.33 4.65
CA ASP A 98 -0.47 0.09 4.74
C ASP A 98 0.39 -0.99 5.42
N PRO A 99 0.02 -1.45 6.62
CA PRO A 99 0.81 -2.43 7.38
C PRO A 99 0.93 -3.77 6.66
N LEU A 100 0.02 -4.05 5.71
CA LEU A 100 0.00 -5.30 4.95
C LEU A 100 0.64 -5.18 3.56
N ALA A 101 1.13 -4.00 3.16
CA ALA A 101 1.67 -3.78 1.82
C ALA A 101 2.81 -4.75 1.46
N ALA A 102 3.73 -5.00 2.40
CA ALA A 102 4.86 -5.92 2.19
C ALA A 102 4.38 -7.38 2.07
N GLU A 103 3.42 -7.79 2.91
CA GLU A 103 2.84 -9.14 2.89
C GLU A 103 2.04 -9.37 1.61
N ARG A 104 1.20 -8.41 1.21
CA ARG A 104 0.43 -8.46 -0.05
C ARG A 104 1.35 -8.58 -1.25
N LYS A 105 2.45 -7.80 -1.27
CA LYS A 105 3.46 -7.91 -2.33
C LYS A 105 4.09 -9.30 -2.39
N ALA A 106 4.44 -9.88 -1.25
CA ALA A 106 4.98 -11.24 -1.17
C ALA A 106 3.97 -12.30 -1.63
N VAL A 107 2.70 -12.15 -1.26
CA VAL A 107 1.61 -13.05 -1.70
C VAL A 107 1.42 -12.97 -3.21
N VAL A 108 1.41 -11.78 -3.82
CA VAL A 108 1.28 -11.64 -5.28
C VAL A 108 2.44 -12.30 -6.01
N ALA A 109 3.68 -12.11 -5.55
CA ALA A 109 4.85 -12.74 -6.15
C ALA A 109 4.76 -14.27 -6.05
N ARG A 110 4.49 -14.80 -4.85
CA ARG A 110 4.31 -16.26 -4.61
C ARG A 110 3.18 -16.84 -5.46
N PHE A 111 2.09 -16.11 -5.64
CA PHE A 111 0.95 -16.53 -6.46
C PHE A 111 1.33 -16.60 -7.95
N ALA A 112 2.07 -15.63 -8.47
CA ALA A 112 2.57 -15.64 -9.85
C ALA A 112 3.55 -16.81 -10.11
N ASP A 113 4.47 -17.06 -9.18
CA ASP A 113 5.41 -18.19 -9.26
C ASP A 113 4.68 -19.53 -9.24
N ALA A 114 3.64 -19.67 -8.39
CA ALA A 114 2.84 -20.88 -8.27
C ALA A 114 2.05 -21.20 -9.56
N TRP A 115 1.58 -20.19 -10.31
CA TRP A 115 0.99 -20.39 -11.63
C TRP A 115 1.97 -21.04 -12.59
N ASN A 116 3.20 -20.57 -12.68
CA ASN A 116 4.22 -21.10 -13.55
C ASN A 116 4.75 -22.47 -13.08
N ALA A 117 4.77 -22.69 -11.76
CA ALA A 117 5.09 -24.01 -11.16
C ALA A 117 3.96 -25.03 -11.24
N ARG A 118 2.74 -24.60 -11.58
CA ARG A 118 1.49 -25.41 -11.53
C ARG A 118 1.18 -25.97 -10.15
N ASP A 119 1.58 -25.23 -9.13
CA ASP A 119 1.40 -25.63 -7.74
C ASP A 119 0.04 -25.14 -7.22
N LEU A 120 -0.97 -26.02 -7.37
CA LEU A 120 -2.33 -25.74 -6.91
C LEU A 120 -2.41 -25.50 -5.40
N ASP A 121 -1.58 -26.17 -4.61
CA ASP A 121 -1.61 -26.03 -3.15
C ASP A 121 -1.11 -24.63 -2.76
N THR A 122 0.01 -24.20 -3.32
CA THR A 122 0.52 -22.84 -3.13
C THR A 122 -0.42 -21.77 -3.66
N LEU A 123 -1.06 -21.99 -4.84
CA LEU A 123 -2.09 -21.07 -5.33
C LEU A 123 -3.22 -20.90 -4.31
N MET A 124 -3.75 -22.02 -3.80
CA MET A 124 -4.85 -21.98 -2.83
C MET A 124 -4.42 -21.43 -1.47
N ASP A 125 -3.17 -21.59 -1.06
CA ASP A 125 -2.62 -20.97 0.15
C ASP A 125 -2.54 -19.44 0.06
N CYS A 126 -2.40 -18.91 -1.15
CA CYS A 126 -2.46 -17.46 -1.38
C CYS A 126 -3.89 -16.91 -1.33
N MET A 127 -4.91 -17.77 -1.52
CA MET A 127 -6.31 -17.36 -1.53
C MET A 127 -6.91 -17.32 -0.12
N ALA A 128 -7.86 -16.40 0.10
CA ALA A 128 -8.65 -16.32 1.32
C ALA A 128 -9.60 -17.50 1.48
N ALA A 129 -10.22 -17.63 2.66
CA ALA A 129 -11.19 -18.70 2.94
C ALA A 129 -12.42 -18.58 2.03
N ASP A 130 -12.99 -17.39 1.93
CA ASP A 130 -14.12 -17.04 1.06
C ASP A 130 -13.63 -16.40 -0.24
N CYS A 131 -12.87 -17.16 -1.03
CA CYS A 131 -12.30 -16.62 -2.26
C CYS A 131 -13.22 -16.84 -3.48
N ALA A 132 -13.00 -15.97 -4.48
CA ALA A 132 -13.63 -16.05 -5.78
C ALA A 132 -12.62 -15.89 -6.91
N PHE A 133 -12.95 -16.47 -8.06
CA PHE A 133 -12.24 -16.27 -9.31
C PHE A 133 -13.24 -15.96 -10.43
N HIS A 134 -13.08 -14.82 -11.07
CA HIS A 134 -13.78 -14.43 -12.27
C HIS A 134 -12.86 -14.66 -13.47
N ALA A 135 -13.23 -15.61 -14.31
CA ALA A 135 -12.44 -15.96 -15.49
C ALA A 135 -12.63 -14.89 -16.59
N ALA A 136 -11.58 -14.64 -17.39
CA ALA A 136 -11.61 -13.66 -18.48
C ALA A 136 -12.57 -14.00 -19.63
N ALA A 137 -13.24 -15.14 -19.56
CA ALA A 137 -14.22 -15.60 -20.55
C ALA A 137 -15.38 -16.31 -19.84
N GLY A 138 -16.55 -16.28 -20.45
CA GLY A 138 -17.75 -16.91 -19.91
C GLY A 138 -19.02 -16.33 -20.51
N PRO A 139 -20.18 -16.81 -20.08
CA PRO A 139 -21.47 -16.38 -20.61
C PRO A 139 -21.96 -15.04 -20.05
N LEU A 140 -21.36 -14.56 -18.96
CA LEU A 140 -21.73 -13.34 -18.29
C LEU A 140 -20.76 -12.20 -18.64
N ALA A 141 -21.16 -10.95 -18.42
CA ALA A 141 -20.31 -9.78 -18.66
C ALA A 141 -19.00 -9.81 -17.83
N GLU A 142 -19.05 -10.37 -16.64
CA GLU A 142 -17.92 -10.61 -15.74
C GLU A 142 -17.22 -11.97 -15.96
N GLY A 143 -17.49 -12.67 -17.06
CA GLY A 143 -16.95 -13.99 -17.33
C GLY A 143 -17.63 -15.11 -16.53
N THR A 144 -16.94 -16.24 -16.35
CA THR A 144 -17.42 -17.34 -15.50
C THR A 144 -16.96 -17.08 -14.06
N ARG A 145 -17.90 -17.10 -13.12
CA ARG A 145 -17.63 -16.94 -11.68
C ARG A 145 -17.43 -18.31 -11.03
N HIS A 146 -16.36 -18.43 -10.26
CA HIS A 146 -16.08 -19.57 -9.40
C HIS A 146 -16.03 -19.05 -7.96
N GLN A 147 -16.93 -19.54 -7.11
CA GLN A 147 -17.06 -19.06 -5.72
C GLN A 147 -16.69 -20.17 -4.74
N GLY A 148 -15.84 -19.81 -3.76
CA GLY A 148 -15.34 -20.71 -2.72
C GLY A 148 -14.13 -21.54 -3.19
N ARG A 149 -13.36 -22.00 -2.21
CA ARG A 149 -12.04 -22.64 -2.42
C ARG A 149 -12.08 -23.81 -3.37
N ASP A 150 -13.09 -24.69 -3.24
CA ASP A 150 -13.17 -25.90 -4.06
C ASP A 150 -13.45 -25.56 -5.53
N ALA A 151 -14.36 -24.62 -5.80
CA ALA A 151 -14.69 -24.18 -7.15
C ALA A 151 -13.51 -23.43 -7.79
N VAL A 152 -12.81 -22.58 -7.03
CA VAL A 152 -11.62 -21.87 -7.50
C VAL A 152 -10.49 -22.86 -7.81
N ARG A 153 -10.23 -23.82 -6.91
CA ARG A 153 -9.22 -24.86 -7.12
C ARG A 153 -9.51 -25.69 -8.37
N ALA A 154 -10.77 -26.09 -8.54
CA ALA A 154 -11.20 -26.87 -9.73
C ALA A 154 -11.01 -26.06 -11.04
N ALA A 155 -11.30 -24.76 -11.00
CA ALA A 155 -11.10 -23.86 -12.14
C ALA A 155 -9.61 -23.72 -12.51
N TYR A 156 -8.73 -23.56 -11.54
CA TYR A 156 -7.28 -23.49 -11.76
C TYR A 156 -6.73 -24.81 -12.31
N ALA A 157 -7.18 -25.94 -11.75
CA ALA A 157 -6.82 -27.26 -12.26
C ALA A 157 -7.26 -27.47 -13.73
N ALA A 158 -8.45 -27.00 -14.09
CA ALA A 158 -8.96 -27.06 -15.46
C ALA A 158 -8.12 -26.24 -16.44
N ILE A 159 -7.61 -25.07 -16.02
CA ILE A 159 -6.68 -24.27 -16.83
C ILE A 159 -5.39 -25.06 -17.10
N PHE A 160 -4.80 -25.70 -16.09
CA PHE A 160 -3.60 -26.50 -16.24
C PHE A 160 -3.82 -27.75 -17.11
N ALA A 161 -5.01 -28.37 -17.00
CA ALA A 161 -5.38 -29.51 -17.86
C ALA A 161 -5.55 -29.08 -19.31
N THR A 162 -6.11 -27.90 -19.56
CA THR A 162 -6.33 -27.37 -20.92
C THR A 162 -5.00 -26.94 -21.56
N PHE A 163 -4.09 -26.34 -20.79
CA PHE A 163 -2.81 -25.83 -21.25
C PHE A 163 -1.64 -26.45 -20.45
N PRO A 164 -1.23 -27.67 -20.78
CA PRO A 164 -0.20 -28.37 -20.01
C PRO A 164 1.17 -27.68 -19.99
N GLN A 165 1.43 -26.76 -20.91
CA GLN A 165 2.68 -26.00 -21.04
C GLN A 165 2.43 -24.49 -20.94
N ALA A 166 1.38 -24.08 -20.19
CA ALA A 166 1.08 -22.68 -19.97
C ALA A 166 2.23 -21.96 -19.25
N HIS A 167 2.50 -20.74 -19.70
CA HIS A 167 3.44 -19.84 -19.06
C HIS A 167 2.85 -18.44 -18.99
N TRP A 168 2.95 -17.80 -17.82
CA TRP A 168 2.61 -16.41 -17.57
C TRP A 168 3.90 -15.63 -17.35
N ASP A 169 4.21 -14.73 -18.28
CA ASP A 169 5.33 -13.81 -18.17
C ASP A 169 4.84 -12.52 -17.49
N PRO A 170 5.21 -12.24 -16.21
CA PRO A 170 4.75 -11.07 -15.49
C PRO A 170 5.35 -9.81 -16.08
N GLN A 171 4.53 -8.77 -16.30
CA GLN A 171 4.94 -7.48 -16.87
C GLN A 171 4.99 -6.38 -15.81
N GLN A 172 3.90 -6.19 -15.07
CA GLN A 172 3.77 -5.12 -14.08
C GLN A 172 2.89 -5.56 -12.91
N THR A 173 3.24 -5.10 -11.72
CA THR A 173 2.40 -5.23 -10.52
C THR A 173 2.29 -3.85 -9.86
N LEU A 174 1.07 -3.42 -9.59
CA LEU A 174 0.73 -2.24 -8.79
C LEU A 174 -0.11 -2.71 -7.62
N ILE A 175 0.20 -2.21 -6.42
CA ILE A 175 -0.57 -2.51 -5.20
C ILE A 175 -0.99 -1.18 -4.59
N ALA A 176 -2.26 -1.05 -4.26
CA ALA A 176 -2.84 0.13 -3.63
C ALA A 176 -3.88 -0.32 -2.59
N GLY A 177 -3.51 -0.22 -1.31
CA GLY A 177 -4.34 -0.69 -0.21
C GLY A 177 -4.69 -2.18 -0.36
N ASP A 178 -5.97 -2.51 -0.32
CA ASP A 178 -6.51 -3.87 -0.43
C ASP A 178 -6.70 -4.36 -1.87
N GLN A 179 -6.10 -3.70 -2.86
CA GLN A 179 -6.18 -4.10 -4.26
C GLN A 179 -4.79 -4.21 -4.90
N ALA A 180 -4.69 -5.07 -5.91
CA ALA A 180 -3.56 -5.10 -6.82
C ALA A 180 -4.01 -5.27 -8.26
N LEU A 181 -3.25 -4.68 -9.18
CA LEU A 181 -3.32 -4.94 -10.61
C LEU A 181 -2.03 -5.63 -11.03
N THR A 182 -2.14 -6.80 -11.63
CA THR A 182 -1.02 -7.52 -12.22
C THR A 182 -1.25 -7.66 -13.71
N SER A 183 -0.28 -7.29 -14.55
CA SER A 183 -0.34 -7.54 -15.99
C SER A 183 0.66 -8.62 -16.38
N TRP A 184 0.29 -9.40 -17.38
CA TRP A 184 1.04 -10.57 -17.81
C TRP A 184 0.84 -10.88 -19.29
N ARG A 185 1.81 -11.59 -19.88
CA ARG A 185 1.65 -12.25 -21.17
C ARG A 185 1.49 -13.74 -20.94
N PHE A 186 0.39 -14.30 -21.40
CA PHE A 186 0.14 -15.73 -21.42
C PHE A 186 0.62 -16.32 -22.74
N THR A 187 1.34 -17.44 -22.65
CA THR A 187 1.65 -18.30 -23.78
C THR A 187 1.30 -19.74 -23.42
N GLY A 188 0.67 -20.47 -24.32
CA GLY A 188 0.31 -21.87 -24.07
C GLY A 188 -0.21 -22.55 -25.33
N THR A 189 -0.05 -23.87 -25.37
CA THR A 189 -0.67 -24.69 -26.39
C THR A 189 -1.72 -25.57 -25.72
N ASP A 190 -2.95 -25.55 -26.25
CA ASP A 190 -4.03 -26.35 -25.72
C ASP A 190 -3.88 -27.82 -26.14
N THR A 191 -4.72 -28.69 -25.56
CA THR A 191 -4.71 -30.13 -25.85
C THR A 191 -5.11 -30.47 -27.29
N ALA A 192 -5.67 -29.51 -28.05
CA ALA A 192 -5.96 -29.66 -29.49
C ALA A 192 -4.79 -29.14 -30.35
N GLY A 193 -3.68 -28.74 -29.78
CA GLY A 193 -2.49 -28.22 -30.48
C GLY A 193 -2.56 -26.75 -30.90
N ARG A 194 -3.58 -26.00 -30.47
CA ARG A 194 -3.72 -24.59 -30.78
C ARG A 194 -2.85 -23.76 -29.82
N THR A 195 -1.93 -23.02 -30.38
CA THR A 195 -1.08 -22.08 -29.60
C THR A 195 -1.78 -20.75 -29.42
N ILE A 196 -1.74 -20.23 -28.20
CA ILE A 196 -2.29 -18.94 -27.80
C ILE A 196 -1.18 -18.09 -27.22
N THR A 197 -1.09 -16.85 -27.67
CA THR A 197 -0.30 -15.78 -27.04
C THR A 197 -1.22 -14.58 -26.84
N VAL A 198 -1.39 -14.15 -25.60
CA VAL A 198 -2.33 -13.07 -25.28
C VAL A 198 -1.84 -12.26 -24.07
N ASP A 199 -2.00 -10.96 -24.13
CA ASP A 199 -1.78 -10.06 -22.99
C ASP A 199 -3.07 -9.98 -22.17
N GLY A 200 -2.90 -9.92 -20.85
CA GLY A 200 -3.99 -9.78 -19.92
C GLY A 200 -3.56 -9.12 -18.62
N CYS A 201 -4.53 -8.95 -17.76
CA CYS A 201 -4.30 -8.48 -16.40
C CYS A 201 -5.30 -9.13 -15.44
N ASP A 202 -4.90 -9.16 -14.17
CA ASP A 202 -5.78 -9.53 -13.07
C ASP A 202 -5.94 -8.32 -12.15
N ILE A 203 -7.17 -8.08 -11.71
CA ILE A 203 -7.46 -7.23 -10.55
C ILE A 203 -7.63 -8.18 -9.37
N LEU A 204 -6.80 -8.00 -8.35
CA LEU A 204 -6.84 -8.78 -7.13
C LEU A 204 -7.43 -7.92 -6.01
N HIS A 205 -8.35 -8.49 -5.23
CA HIS A 205 -8.81 -7.90 -3.98
C HIS A 205 -8.33 -8.76 -2.82
N PHE A 206 -7.90 -8.13 -1.75
CA PHE A 206 -7.37 -8.81 -0.58
C PHE A 206 -8.37 -8.80 0.59
N ASP A 207 -8.37 -9.88 1.35
CA ASP A 207 -8.85 -9.96 2.73
C ASP A 207 -7.61 -10.20 3.61
N GLY A 208 -7.26 -9.19 4.42
CA GLY A 208 -5.94 -9.16 5.05
C GLY A 208 -4.83 -9.16 4.01
N ALA A 209 -3.93 -10.14 4.06
CA ALA A 209 -2.88 -10.35 3.08
C ALA A 209 -3.22 -11.44 2.04
N ARG A 210 -4.40 -12.10 2.12
CA ARG A 210 -4.80 -13.16 1.20
C ARG A 210 -5.69 -12.64 0.09
N ILE A 211 -5.64 -13.28 -1.09
CA ILE A 211 -6.44 -12.91 -2.25
C ILE A 211 -7.87 -13.42 -2.05
N ALA A 212 -8.82 -12.49 -1.86
CA ALA A 212 -10.24 -12.78 -1.77
C ALA A 212 -10.90 -12.89 -3.15
N LEU A 213 -10.48 -12.07 -4.10
CA LEU A 213 -10.98 -12.13 -5.47
C LEU A 213 -9.80 -12.02 -6.44
N LYS A 214 -9.80 -12.91 -7.45
CA LYS A 214 -9.02 -12.76 -8.68
C LYS A 214 -9.99 -12.52 -9.82
N ASP A 215 -9.95 -11.31 -10.40
CA ASP A 215 -10.75 -10.93 -11.56
C ASP A 215 -9.85 -10.75 -12.78
N SER A 216 -10.02 -11.62 -13.79
CA SER A 216 -9.12 -11.73 -14.93
C SER A 216 -9.67 -11.08 -16.17
N TYR A 217 -8.84 -10.34 -16.86
CA TYR A 217 -9.10 -9.70 -18.14
C TYR A 217 -8.05 -10.12 -19.16
N ARG A 218 -8.42 -10.21 -20.41
CA ARG A 218 -7.47 -10.46 -21.51
C ARG A 218 -7.90 -9.72 -22.77
N LYS A 219 -6.90 -9.38 -23.61
CA LYS A 219 -7.20 -8.86 -24.95
C LYS A 219 -7.94 -9.91 -25.75
N ALA A 220 -8.97 -9.51 -26.50
CA ALA A 220 -9.56 -10.38 -27.49
C ALA A 220 -8.56 -10.55 -28.63
N GLY A 221 -8.25 -11.80 -28.99
CA GLY A 221 -7.58 -12.08 -30.27
C GLY A 221 -8.49 -11.70 -31.43
N ALA A 222 -7.92 -11.20 -32.50
CA ALA A 222 -8.66 -10.98 -33.74
C ALA A 222 -9.09 -12.32 -34.37
#